data_a89b30588aab52b19aa396d464b762da
#
_entry.id   a89b30588aab52b19aa396d464b762da
#
_cell.length_a   1.000
_cell.length_b   1.000
_cell.length_c   1.000
_cell.angle_alpha   90.00
_cell.angle_beta   90.00
_cell.angle_gamma   90.00
#
_symmetry.space_group_name_H-M   'P 1'
#
loop_
_entity.id
_entity.type
_entity.pdbx_description
1 polymer ?
#
loop_
_entity_poly.entity_id
_entity_poly.type
_entity_poly.pdbx_seq_one_letter_code
_entity_poly.pdbx_strand_id
1 'polypeptide(L)'
;PHSQVYDLGCSLGAATLSMRRNIDVAGCKIIGVDNSPAMVERCQRHIDAYKAATPVEIIEGDILDIDINNASMVVLNFTLQFLAPDNRQRLLNRIYQGLNPGGVLVLSEKFSFQDKQIGELLFNMHHDFKRANGYSELEISQKRSMLENVMLTDPVETHKSRLHQAGFPHAEVWFQCFNFGSLLAIKGE
;
A
#
# COMPACT_ATOMS: atom_id res chain seq x y z
N PRO A 1 19.94 7.09 -6.84
CA PRO A 1 20.13 8.53 -6.58
C PRO A 1 19.27 9.37 -7.53
N HIS A 2 18.80 10.52 -7.04
CA HIS A 2 17.96 11.45 -7.79
C HIS A 2 16.65 10.87 -8.31
N SER A 3 15.97 10.07 -7.51
CA SER A 3 14.67 9.44 -7.82
C SER A 3 13.63 9.77 -6.77
N GLN A 4 12.38 9.42 -7.07
CA GLN A 4 11.24 9.61 -6.18
C GLN A 4 10.78 8.26 -5.62
N VAL A 5 10.28 8.29 -4.40
CA VAL A 5 9.61 7.17 -3.74
C VAL A 5 8.19 7.63 -3.39
N TYR A 6 7.18 6.88 -3.81
CA TYR A 6 5.78 7.23 -3.58
C TYR A 6 5.14 6.32 -2.53
N ASP A 7 4.40 6.92 -1.60
CA ASP A 7 3.50 6.25 -0.65
C ASP A 7 2.07 6.66 -0.99
N LEU A 8 1.39 5.83 -1.77
CA LEU A 8 0.05 6.13 -2.30
C LEU A 8 -1.03 5.61 -1.33
N GLY A 9 -1.77 6.54 -0.73
CA GLY A 9 -2.66 6.28 0.40
C GLY A 9 -1.87 6.26 1.71
N CYS A 10 -1.05 7.27 1.94
CA CYS A 10 -0.09 7.30 3.05
C CYS A 10 -0.73 7.40 4.44
N SER A 11 -2.02 7.78 4.54
CA SER A 11 -2.76 7.92 5.79
C SER A 11 -1.98 8.75 6.83
N LEU A 12 -1.67 8.19 7.98
CA LEU A 12 -0.89 8.85 9.05
C LEU A 12 0.63 8.81 8.84
N GLY A 13 1.11 8.31 7.71
CA GLY A 13 2.51 8.31 7.31
C GLY A 13 3.37 7.19 7.92
N ALA A 14 2.80 6.08 8.35
CA ALA A 14 3.58 4.99 8.95
C ALA A 14 4.63 4.41 8.00
N ALA A 15 4.24 4.11 6.75
CA ALA A 15 5.17 3.64 5.73
C ALA A 15 6.14 4.76 5.29
N THR A 16 5.64 5.97 5.07
CA THR A 16 6.44 7.16 4.77
C THR A 16 7.56 7.38 5.79
N LEU A 17 7.26 7.34 7.09
CA LEU A 17 8.25 7.49 8.17
C LEU A 17 9.25 6.34 8.21
N SER A 18 8.78 5.10 7.99
CA SER A 18 9.66 3.94 7.92
C SER A 18 10.65 4.08 6.76
N MET A 19 10.17 4.46 5.57
CA MET A 19 11.03 4.73 4.42
C MET A 19 12.01 5.86 4.69
N ARG A 20 11.55 6.97 5.27
CA ARG A 20 12.40 8.13 5.60
C ARG A 20 13.58 7.79 6.51
N ARG A 21 13.37 6.84 7.45
CA ARG A 21 14.41 6.39 8.38
C ARG A 21 15.47 5.51 7.74
N ASN A 22 15.10 4.79 6.67
CA ASN A 22 15.93 3.76 6.06
C ASN A 22 16.50 4.17 4.69
N ILE A 23 15.97 5.20 4.07
CA ILE A 23 16.50 5.71 2.80
C ILE A 23 17.53 6.82 3.10
N ASP A 24 18.79 6.49 2.86
CA ASP A 24 19.91 7.45 2.93
C ASP A 24 20.61 7.48 1.56
N VAL A 25 19.89 8.01 0.58
CA VAL A 25 20.38 8.08 -0.81
C VAL A 25 20.29 9.53 -1.30
N ALA A 26 21.41 10.08 -1.72
CA ALA A 26 21.50 11.46 -2.20
C ALA A 26 20.50 11.75 -3.34
N GLY A 27 19.75 12.83 -3.20
CA GLY A 27 18.76 13.28 -4.18
C GLY A 27 17.47 12.43 -4.22
N CYS A 28 17.27 11.50 -3.29
CA CYS A 28 16.02 10.81 -3.14
C CYS A 28 14.99 11.68 -2.39
N LYS A 29 13.73 11.66 -2.84
CA LYS A 29 12.59 12.35 -2.22
C LYS A 29 11.44 11.38 -2.02
N ILE A 30 10.77 11.46 -0.89
CA ILE A 30 9.56 10.67 -0.62
C ILE A 30 8.33 11.56 -0.84
N ILE A 31 7.33 11.04 -1.54
CA ILE A 31 6.05 11.71 -1.81
C ILE A 31 4.95 10.84 -1.22
N GLY A 32 4.31 11.31 -0.16
CA GLY A 32 3.12 10.69 0.42
C GLY A 32 1.86 11.36 -0.13
N VAL A 33 0.87 10.57 -0.52
CA VAL A 33 -0.40 11.07 -1.07
C VAL A 33 -1.56 10.47 -0.32
N ASP A 34 -2.52 11.30 0.08
CA ASP A 34 -3.79 10.85 0.66
C ASP A 34 -4.90 11.83 0.28
N ASN A 35 -6.13 11.34 0.09
CA ASN A 35 -7.26 12.18 -0.28
C ASN A 35 -8.05 12.72 0.93
N SER A 36 -7.65 12.37 2.14
CA SER A 36 -8.26 12.86 3.37
C SER A 36 -7.48 14.04 3.96
N PRO A 37 -8.04 15.27 3.96
CA PRO A 37 -7.37 16.45 4.55
C PRO A 37 -6.91 16.21 5.99
N ALA A 38 -7.74 15.51 6.79
CA ALA A 38 -7.43 15.20 8.17
C ALA A 38 -6.26 14.22 8.31
N MET A 39 -6.09 13.27 7.38
CA MET A 39 -4.94 12.37 7.36
C MET A 39 -3.68 13.09 6.93
N VAL A 40 -3.77 13.91 5.88
CA VAL A 40 -2.67 14.75 5.38
C VAL A 40 -2.11 15.65 6.47
N GLU A 41 -2.97 16.41 7.16
CA GLU A 41 -2.56 17.29 8.26
C GLU A 41 -1.85 16.52 9.39
N ARG A 42 -2.39 15.39 9.78
CA ARG A 42 -1.78 14.55 10.84
C ARG A 42 -0.49 13.89 10.39
N CYS A 43 -0.43 13.41 9.13
CA CYS A 43 0.77 12.87 8.52
C CYS A 43 1.88 13.92 8.52
N GLN A 44 1.59 15.15 8.07
CA GLN A 44 2.56 16.25 8.05
C GLN A 44 3.13 16.52 9.46
N ARG A 45 2.28 16.58 10.49
CA ARG A 45 2.73 16.74 11.89
C ARG A 45 3.67 15.61 12.35
N HIS A 46 3.38 14.35 11.95
CA HIS A 46 4.25 13.23 12.26
C HIS A 46 5.60 13.33 11.53
N ILE A 47 5.59 13.75 10.27
CA ILE A 47 6.81 13.94 9.49
C ILE A 47 7.67 15.05 10.08
N ASP A 48 7.07 16.17 10.47
CA ASP A 48 7.77 17.34 11.04
C ASP A 48 8.39 17.04 12.42
N ALA A 49 7.79 16.12 13.17
CA ALA A 49 8.31 15.68 14.46
C ALA A 49 9.63 14.88 14.37
N TYR A 50 9.97 14.36 13.18
CA TYR A 50 11.18 13.57 12.96
C TYR A 50 12.17 14.31 12.05
N LYS A 51 13.39 14.53 12.55
CA LYS A 51 14.50 15.05 11.74
C LYS A 51 15.17 13.90 11.00
N ALA A 52 15.24 13.98 9.68
CA ALA A 52 15.99 13.06 8.82
C ALA A 52 16.44 13.79 7.55
N ALA A 53 17.50 13.28 6.90
CA ALA A 53 18.09 13.92 5.72
C ALA A 53 17.17 13.83 4.49
N THR A 54 16.44 12.72 4.33
CA THR A 54 15.59 12.50 3.15
C THR A 54 14.37 13.43 3.18
N PRO A 55 14.18 14.28 2.17
CA PRO A 55 13.02 15.15 2.05
C PRO A 55 11.74 14.35 1.88
N VAL A 56 10.68 14.82 2.53
CA VAL A 56 9.32 14.28 2.39
C VAL A 56 8.38 15.41 1.98
N GLU A 57 7.52 15.14 1.02
CA GLU A 57 6.39 15.99 0.64
C GLU A 57 5.10 15.20 0.84
N ILE A 58 4.12 15.80 1.52
CA ILE A 58 2.79 15.22 1.68
C ILE A 58 1.80 16.01 0.84
N ILE A 59 1.08 15.31 -0.03
CA ILE A 59 0.15 15.90 -0.99
C ILE A 59 -1.27 15.43 -0.66
N GLU A 60 -2.19 16.38 -0.54
CA GLU A 60 -3.62 16.12 -0.54
C GLU A 60 -4.08 15.92 -1.99
N GLY A 61 -4.60 14.73 -2.31
CA GLY A 61 -5.06 14.44 -3.66
C GLY A 61 -5.53 13.01 -3.87
N ASP A 62 -6.23 12.80 -4.99
CA ASP A 62 -6.59 11.44 -5.41
C ASP A 62 -5.38 10.76 -6.09
N ILE A 63 -5.03 9.57 -5.61
CA ILE A 63 -3.93 8.78 -6.18
C ILE A 63 -4.15 8.43 -7.66
N LEU A 64 -5.39 8.47 -8.13
CA LEU A 64 -5.73 8.28 -9.55
C LEU A 64 -5.34 9.48 -10.43
N ASP A 65 -5.10 10.65 -9.85
CA ASP A 65 -4.78 11.88 -10.58
C ASP A 65 -3.33 12.35 -10.40
N ILE A 66 -2.60 11.76 -9.42
CA ILE A 66 -1.19 12.10 -9.18
C ILE A 66 -0.32 11.67 -10.36
N ASP A 67 0.55 12.57 -10.78
CA ASP A 67 1.59 12.26 -11.78
C ASP A 67 2.74 11.48 -11.12
N ILE A 68 2.91 10.23 -11.53
CA ILE A 68 3.98 9.36 -11.05
C ILE A 68 5.09 9.34 -12.08
N ASN A 69 6.26 9.86 -11.71
CA ASN A 69 7.41 9.91 -12.61
C ASN A 69 8.72 9.72 -11.84
N ASN A 70 9.77 9.32 -12.55
CA ASN A 70 11.10 9.09 -11.99
C ASN A 70 11.08 8.28 -10.68
N ALA A 71 10.17 7.31 -10.58
CA ALA A 71 9.97 6.54 -9.36
C ALA A 71 10.95 5.37 -9.28
N SER A 72 11.70 5.26 -8.20
CA SER A 72 12.48 4.06 -7.88
C SER A 72 11.68 3.05 -7.06
N MET A 73 10.68 3.52 -6.30
CA MET A 73 9.77 2.67 -5.56
C MET A 73 8.40 3.34 -5.44
N VAL A 74 7.37 2.53 -5.52
CA VAL A 74 5.98 2.90 -5.19
C VAL A 74 5.44 1.93 -4.16
N VAL A 75 4.78 2.45 -3.14
CA VAL A 75 4.12 1.65 -2.09
C VAL A 75 2.62 1.89 -2.14
N LEU A 76 1.86 0.81 -2.17
CA LEU A 76 0.42 0.75 -1.92
C LEU A 76 0.20 -0.14 -0.69
N ASN A 77 -0.02 0.48 0.46
CA ASN A 77 -0.13 -0.25 1.72
C ASN A 77 -1.56 -0.26 2.22
N PHE A 78 -2.31 -1.30 1.88
CA PHE A 78 -3.74 -1.47 2.13
C PHE A 78 -4.60 -0.35 1.50
N THR A 79 -4.29 0.01 0.27
CA THR A 79 -4.89 1.15 -0.45
C THR A 79 -5.72 0.71 -1.65
N LEU A 80 -5.19 -0.21 -2.47
CA LEU A 80 -5.83 -0.62 -3.73
C LEU A 80 -7.22 -1.22 -3.51
N GLN A 81 -7.42 -1.91 -2.39
CA GLN A 81 -8.70 -2.54 -1.99
C GLN A 81 -9.86 -1.55 -1.79
N PHE A 82 -9.56 -0.25 -1.63
CA PHE A 82 -10.57 0.82 -1.51
C PHE A 82 -10.95 1.46 -2.85
N LEU A 83 -10.20 1.17 -3.92
CA LEU A 83 -10.56 1.63 -5.26
C LEU A 83 -11.62 0.72 -5.89
N ALA A 84 -12.48 1.33 -6.71
CA ALA A 84 -13.35 0.57 -7.61
C ALA A 84 -12.51 -0.37 -8.50
N PRO A 85 -12.96 -1.61 -8.75
CA PRO A 85 -12.18 -2.61 -9.50
C PRO A 85 -11.63 -2.11 -10.84
N ASP A 86 -12.42 -1.32 -11.59
CA ASP A 86 -12.03 -0.79 -12.89
C ASP A 86 -10.85 0.22 -12.80
N ASN A 87 -10.74 0.92 -11.68
CA ASN A 87 -9.66 1.87 -11.45
C ASN A 87 -8.34 1.22 -11.03
N ARG A 88 -8.37 -0.01 -10.52
CA ARG A 88 -7.18 -0.71 -10.02
C ARG A 88 -6.17 -0.96 -11.12
N GLN A 89 -6.62 -1.48 -12.26
CA GLN A 89 -5.73 -1.73 -13.41
C GLN A 89 -5.17 -0.43 -13.97
N ARG A 90 -5.99 0.63 -14.07
CA ARG A 90 -5.54 1.95 -14.53
C ARG A 90 -4.42 2.50 -13.65
N LEU A 91 -4.57 2.41 -12.32
CA LEU A 91 -3.53 2.86 -11.38
C LEU A 91 -2.24 2.06 -11.53
N LEU A 92 -2.33 0.72 -11.60
CA LEU A 92 -1.16 -0.14 -11.74
C LEU A 92 -0.41 0.11 -13.07
N ASN A 93 -1.13 0.38 -14.15
CA ASN A 93 -0.52 0.76 -15.44
C ASN A 93 0.26 2.08 -15.31
N ARG A 94 -0.31 3.09 -14.64
CA ARG A 94 0.37 4.38 -14.42
C ARG A 94 1.60 4.23 -13.52
N ILE A 95 1.50 3.41 -12.47
CA ILE A 95 2.65 3.10 -11.61
C ILE A 95 3.77 2.47 -12.43
N TYR A 96 3.45 1.46 -13.25
CA TYR A 96 4.44 0.82 -14.11
C TYR A 96 5.12 1.82 -15.06
N GLN A 97 4.34 2.71 -15.68
CA GLN A 97 4.88 3.74 -16.57
C GLN A 97 5.83 4.70 -15.84
N GLY A 98 5.44 5.15 -14.65
CA GLY A 98 6.20 6.12 -13.84
C GLY A 98 7.43 5.56 -13.14
N LEU A 99 7.51 4.23 -12.96
CA LEU A 99 8.69 3.58 -12.40
C LEU A 99 9.86 3.65 -13.37
N ASN A 100 11.06 3.86 -12.84
CA ASN A 100 12.31 3.68 -13.57
C ASN A 100 12.57 2.20 -13.87
N PRO A 101 13.38 1.85 -14.89
CA PRO A 101 13.87 0.49 -15.07
C PRO A 101 14.48 -0.05 -13.77
N GLY A 102 14.15 -1.28 -13.40
CA GLY A 102 14.52 -1.88 -12.11
C GLY A 102 13.76 -1.33 -10.89
N GLY A 103 12.85 -0.38 -11.10
CA GLY A 103 12.01 0.18 -10.04
C GLY A 103 11.01 -0.84 -9.47
N VAL A 104 10.60 -0.61 -8.24
CA VAL A 104 9.86 -1.59 -7.43
C VAL A 104 8.49 -1.08 -7.03
N LEU A 105 7.47 -1.92 -7.14
CA LEU A 105 6.17 -1.73 -6.50
C LEU A 105 6.04 -2.70 -5.33
N VAL A 106 5.71 -2.16 -4.15
CA VAL A 106 5.28 -2.93 -2.97
C VAL A 106 3.77 -2.77 -2.83
N LEU A 107 3.04 -3.85 -2.99
CA LEU A 107 1.58 -3.89 -2.91
C LEU A 107 1.15 -4.78 -1.74
N SER A 108 0.68 -4.18 -0.66
CA SER A 108 0.16 -4.89 0.51
C SER A 108 -1.36 -4.78 0.55
N GLU A 109 -2.05 -5.92 0.65
CA GLU A 109 -3.50 -6.00 0.60
C GLU A 109 -4.04 -7.10 1.54
N LYS A 110 -5.31 -6.99 1.86
CA LYS A 110 -6.07 -8.10 2.44
C LYS A 110 -6.54 -9.00 1.30
N PHE A 111 -6.21 -10.30 1.39
CA PHE A 111 -6.58 -11.28 0.38
C PHE A 111 -7.92 -11.95 0.68
N SER A 112 -8.67 -12.25 -0.36
CA SER A 112 -9.76 -13.23 -0.34
C SER A 112 -9.25 -14.59 -0.83
N PHE A 113 -9.98 -15.64 -0.50
CA PHE A 113 -9.64 -17.01 -0.87
C PHE A 113 -10.80 -17.64 -1.64
N GLN A 114 -10.50 -18.42 -2.67
CA GLN A 114 -11.51 -19.18 -3.41
C GLN A 114 -12.09 -20.31 -2.55
N ASP A 115 -11.22 -20.97 -1.76
CA ASP A 115 -11.64 -21.94 -0.77
C ASP A 115 -12.23 -21.23 0.46
N LYS A 116 -13.55 -21.39 0.65
CA LYS A 116 -14.29 -20.75 1.75
C LYS A 116 -13.84 -21.26 3.11
N GLN A 117 -13.50 -22.55 3.24
CA GLN A 117 -13.08 -23.13 4.52
C GLN A 117 -11.74 -22.55 4.96
N ILE A 118 -10.77 -22.46 4.05
CA ILE A 118 -9.49 -21.82 4.31
C ILE A 118 -9.67 -20.33 4.61
N GLY A 119 -10.52 -19.64 3.85
CA GLY A 119 -10.83 -18.22 4.08
C GLY A 119 -11.40 -17.96 5.48
N GLU A 120 -12.37 -18.76 5.92
CA GLU A 120 -12.97 -18.68 7.26
C GLU A 120 -11.96 -19.02 8.37
N LEU A 121 -11.14 -20.06 8.17
CA LEU A 121 -10.09 -20.42 9.13
C LEU A 121 -9.11 -19.26 9.35
N LEU A 122 -8.56 -18.72 8.28
CA LEU A 122 -7.59 -17.60 8.37
C LEU A 122 -8.20 -16.32 8.94
N PHE A 123 -9.48 -16.06 8.63
CA PHE A 123 -10.22 -14.96 9.22
C PHE A 123 -10.36 -15.13 10.74
N ASN A 124 -10.75 -16.32 11.20
CA ASN A 124 -10.92 -16.62 12.62
C ASN A 124 -9.58 -16.55 13.36
N MET A 125 -8.52 -17.15 12.80
CA MET A 125 -7.16 -17.05 13.35
C MET A 125 -6.69 -15.59 13.50
N HIS A 126 -6.98 -14.73 12.53
CA HIS A 126 -6.65 -13.31 12.62
C HIS A 126 -7.44 -12.61 13.75
N HIS A 127 -8.70 -12.98 13.98
CA HIS A 127 -9.49 -12.45 15.08
C HIS A 127 -8.96 -12.94 16.44
N ASP A 128 -8.58 -14.21 16.54
CA ASP A 128 -7.95 -14.76 17.75
C ASP A 128 -6.61 -14.06 18.04
N PHE A 129 -5.83 -13.81 17.00
CA PHE A 129 -4.59 -13.03 17.12
C PHE A 129 -4.86 -11.61 17.68
N LYS A 130 -5.89 -10.92 17.21
CA LYS A 130 -6.27 -9.61 17.76
C LYS A 130 -6.64 -9.71 19.22
N ARG A 131 -7.48 -10.67 19.62
CA ARG A 131 -7.87 -10.90 21.02
C ARG A 131 -6.64 -11.14 21.91
N ALA A 132 -5.74 -12.00 21.44
CA ALA A 132 -4.50 -12.29 22.16
C ALA A 132 -3.59 -11.04 22.31
N ASN A 133 -3.73 -10.04 21.43
CA ASN A 133 -3.02 -8.77 21.50
C ASN A 133 -3.83 -7.63 22.15
N GLY A 134 -4.89 -7.96 22.91
CA GLY A 134 -5.60 -7.02 23.77
C GLY A 134 -6.72 -6.22 23.09
N TYR A 135 -7.10 -6.55 21.85
CA TYR A 135 -8.27 -5.93 21.21
C TYR A 135 -9.56 -6.48 21.81
N SER A 136 -10.49 -5.61 22.18
CA SER A 136 -11.82 -5.97 22.63
C SER A 136 -12.72 -6.42 21.45
N GLU A 137 -13.75 -7.21 21.74
CA GLU A 137 -14.76 -7.60 20.75
C GLU A 137 -15.44 -6.38 20.11
N LEU A 138 -15.64 -5.31 20.88
CA LEU A 138 -16.24 -4.08 20.39
C LEU A 138 -15.35 -3.41 19.34
N GLU A 139 -14.05 -3.28 19.60
CA GLU A 139 -13.10 -2.70 18.64
C GLU A 139 -13.01 -3.53 17.36
N ILE A 140 -12.99 -4.87 17.50
CA ILE A 140 -12.97 -5.78 16.36
C ILE A 140 -14.24 -5.61 15.51
N SER A 141 -15.42 -5.56 16.14
CA SER A 141 -16.70 -5.43 15.44
C SER A 141 -16.89 -4.06 14.80
N GLN A 142 -16.53 -2.98 15.49
CA GLN A 142 -16.62 -1.62 14.95
C GLN A 142 -15.73 -1.44 13.72
N LYS A 143 -14.47 -1.89 13.79
CA LYS A 143 -13.55 -1.83 12.65
C LYS A 143 -14.04 -2.65 11.46
N ARG A 144 -14.64 -3.80 11.73
CA ARG A 144 -15.28 -4.65 10.72
C ARG A 144 -16.41 -3.89 10.02
N SER A 145 -17.38 -3.38 10.77
CA SER A 145 -18.56 -2.68 10.22
C SER A 145 -18.17 -1.45 9.39
N MET A 146 -17.11 -0.71 9.77
CA MET A 146 -16.61 0.42 9.02
C MET A 146 -16.00 0.03 7.67
N LEU A 147 -15.41 -1.16 7.54
CA LEU A 147 -14.65 -1.56 6.37
C LEU A 147 -15.42 -2.48 5.41
N GLU A 148 -16.40 -3.25 5.91
CA GLU A 148 -17.13 -4.27 5.11
C GLU A 148 -17.82 -3.70 3.86
N ASN A 149 -18.26 -2.43 3.91
CA ASN A 149 -19.00 -1.81 2.80
C ASN A 149 -18.10 -1.04 1.80
N VAL A 150 -16.84 -0.83 2.13
CA VAL A 150 -15.92 0.01 1.31
C VAL A 150 -14.68 -0.73 0.84
N MET A 151 -14.34 -1.85 1.49
CA MET A 151 -13.16 -2.63 1.15
C MET A 151 -13.53 -3.84 0.28
N LEU A 152 -13.03 -3.87 -0.94
CA LEU A 152 -13.22 -4.97 -1.90
C LEU A 152 -11.93 -5.75 -2.04
N THR A 153 -11.86 -6.94 -1.45
CA THR A 153 -10.68 -7.79 -1.47
C THR A 153 -10.64 -8.69 -2.70
N ASP A 154 -9.44 -8.96 -3.20
CA ASP A 154 -9.18 -9.87 -4.31
C ASP A 154 -8.30 -11.05 -3.88
N PRO A 155 -8.33 -12.19 -4.58
CA PRO A 155 -7.35 -13.26 -4.43
C PRO A 155 -5.95 -12.83 -4.90
N VAL A 156 -4.91 -13.47 -4.39
CA VAL A 156 -3.52 -13.26 -4.79
C VAL A 156 -3.34 -13.34 -6.31
N GLU A 157 -3.95 -14.33 -6.94
CA GLU A 157 -3.85 -14.57 -8.38
C GLU A 157 -4.42 -13.40 -9.21
N THR A 158 -5.47 -12.74 -8.70
CA THR A 158 -6.04 -11.54 -9.33
C THR A 158 -5.04 -10.38 -9.26
N HIS A 159 -4.38 -10.20 -8.12
CA HIS A 159 -3.34 -9.18 -7.99
C HIS A 159 -2.15 -9.47 -8.91
N LYS A 160 -1.65 -10.71 -8.95
CA LYS A 160 -0.57 -11.12 -9.88
C LYS A 160 -0.96 -10.89 -11.34
N SER A 161 -2.17 -11.28 -11.71
CA SER A 161 -2.68 -11.07 -13.08
C SER A 161 -2.69 -9.59 -13.47
N ARG A 162 -3.18 -8.70 -12.58
CA ARG A 162 -3.18 -7.25 -12.83
C ARG A 162 -1.77 -6.68 -12.94
N LEU A 163 -0.83 -7.14 -12.12
CA LEU A 163 0.57 -6.71 -12.18
C LEU A 163 1.21 -7.12 -13.51
N HIS A 164 1.00 -8.35 -13.96
CA HIS A 164 1.48 -8.79 -15.27
C HIS A 164 0.83 -8.02 -16.42
N GLN A 165 -0.48 -7.75 -16.35
CA GLN A 165 -1.19 -6.93 -17.34
C GLN A 165 -0.68 -5.48 -17.37
N ALA A 166 -0.23 -4.94 -16.24
CA ALA A 166 0.40 -3.63 -16.18
C ALA A 166 1.81 -3.59 -16.79
N GLY A 167 2.44 -4.75 -17.00
CA GLY A 167 3.76 -4.89 -17.62
C GLY A 167 4.86 -5.41 -16.69
N PHE A 168 4.58 -5.69 -15.41
CA PHE A 168 5.59 -6.23 -14.50
C PHE A 168 5.95 -7.67 -14.89
N PRO A 169 7.20 -7.94 -15.28
CA PRO A 169 7.63 -9.31 -15.62
C PRO A 169 7.75 -10.21 -14.38
N HIS A 170 7.98 -9.60 -13.21
CA HIS A 170 8.19 -10.28 -11.95
C HIS A 170 7.23 -9.73 -10.90
N ALA A 171 6.39 -10.60 -10.32
CA ALA A 171 5.46 -10.26 -9.24
C ALA A 171 5.26 -11.48 -8.34
N GLU A 172 5.72 -11.40 -7.08
CA GLU A 172 5.63 -12.49 -6.13
C GLU A 172 5.16 -12.02 -4.74
N VAL A 173 4.51 -12.93 -4.01
CA VAL A 173 4.23 -12.72 -2.59
C VAL A 173 5.52 -12.94 -1.82
N TRP A 174 6.00 -11.91 -1.12
CA TRP A 174 7.21 -11.99 -0.30
C TRP A 174 6.91 -12.04 1.20
N PHE A 175 5.68 -11.65 1.60
CA PHE A 175 5.23 -11.71 2.99
C PHE A 175 3.73 -12.00 3.04
N GLN A 176 3.31 -12.86 3.98
CA GLN A 176 1.90 -13.09 4.29
C GLN A 176 1.72 -13.43 5.78
N CYS A 177 0.67 -12.87 6.38
CA CYS A 177 0.22 -13.16 7.72
C CYS A 177 -1.30 -13.30 7.72
N PHE A 178 -1.81 -14.50 7.96
CA PHE A 178 -3.22 -14.86 7.78
C PHE A 178 -3.72 -14.50 6.37
N ASN A 179 -4.70 -13.62 6.30
CA ASN A 179 -5.28 -13.11 5.06
C ASN A 179 -4.75 -11.69 4.68
N PHE A 180 -3.63 -11.27 5.23
CA PHE A 180 -2.91 -10.06 4.85
C PHE A 180 -1.59 -10.44 4.21
N GLY A 181 -1.29 -9.85 3.09
CA GLY A 181 -0.03 -10.15 2.43
C GLY A 181 0.51 -8.99 1.62
N SER A 182 1.74 -9.12 1.19
CA SER A 182 2.46 -8.14 0.42
C SER A 182 3.10 -8.79 -0.81
N LEU A 183 2.87 -8.19 -1.97
CA LEU A 183 3.51 -8.55 -3.23
C LEU A 183 4.63 -7.56 -3.51
N LEU A 184 5.71 -8.08 -4.07
CA LEU A 184 6.79 -7.32 -4.64
C LEU A 184 6.76 -7.50 -6.16
N ALA A 185 6.73 -6.39 -6.90
CA ALA A 185 6.79 -6.41 -8.34
C ALA A 185 7.93 -5.50 -8.83
N ILE A 186 8.68 -5.96 -9.84
CA ILE A 186 9.87 -5.25 -10.36
C ILE A 186 9.62 -4.92 -11.82
N LYS A 187 9.85 -3.66 -12.20
CA LYS A 187 9.86 -3.25 -13.60
C LYS A 187 11.11 -3.78 -14.28
N GLY A 188 10.95 -4.40 -15.44
CA GLY A 188 12.08 -4.83 -16.25
C GLY A 188 13.04 -3.69 -16.64
N GLU A 189 14.25 -4.07 -17.06
CA GLU A 189 15.27 -3.15 -17.57
C GLU A 189 14.86 -2.52 -18.92
#